data_360a95bcf0655523772cd3d4a0bca7be
#
_entry.id   360a95bcf0655523772cd3d4a0bca7be
#
_cell.length_a   1.000
_cell.length_b   1.000
_cell.length_c   1.000
_cell.angle_alpha   90.00
_cell.angle_beta   90.00
_cell.angle_gamma   90.00
#
_symmetry.space_group_name_H-M   'P 1'
#
loop_
_entity.id
_entity.type
_entity.pdbx_description
1 polymer ?
#
loop_
_entity_poly.entity_id
_entity_poly.type
_entity_poly.pdbx_seq_one_letter_code
_entity_poly.pdbx_strand_id
1 'polypeptide(L)'
;SMRRYIYIGFYGTSLSPIMTQMMRLGHFPVPVRLLIALAVGIAIGFVLPPLSTHVHYAHKGYSLYNVGFAAGIIATVVVSLAKSFGLEIESRLIWSEGNQILFGVLLALLFGVMIAAGVAVRGKTIWESYMRVIRDPGLAGADFFKAEGGATTVFNMGINGLFATFFVLAVGGDMNGPTICGILTIVGFSSTGKHIRNIAPVMLGVYLASFTKNWALNDPAPILALLLSTTLAPVAGQFGAVAGLLAGYLHSSVALQVGVIYGGMNLYNNG
;
A
#
# COMPACT_ATOMS: atom_id res chain seq x y z
N SER A 1 -8.94 14.07 -19.84
CA SER A 1 -9.73 12.83 -19.98
C SER A 1 -10.10 12.34 -18.59
N MET A 2 -11.36 12.03 -18.36
CA MET A 2 -11.92 11.53 -17.09
C MET A 2 -11.18 10.28 -16.57
N ARG A 3 -10.67 9.43 -17.46
CA ARG A 3 -9.89 8.23 -17.15
C ARG A 3 -8.67 8.49 -16.24
N ARG A 4 -8.03 9.67 -16.35
CA ARG A 4 -6.88 10.04 -15.53
C ARG A 4 -7.25 10.22 -14.04
N TYR A 5 -8.49 10.61 -13.75
CA TYR A 5 -8.94 10.88 -12.39
C TYR A 5 -9.57 9.67 -11.71
N ILE A 6 -10.00 8.66 -12.47
CA ILE A 6 -10.61 7.43 -11.91
C ILE A 6 -9.65 6.76 -10.92
N TYR A 7 -8.39 6.57 -11.31
CA TYR A 7 -7.35 5.98 -10.46
C TYR A 7 -7.17 6.78 -9.15
N ILE A 8 -7.03 8.11 -9.27
CA ILE A 8 -6.86 8.97 -8.10
C ILE A 8 -8.11 8.94 -7.21
N GLY A 9 -9.31 8.91 -7.82
CA GLY A 9 -10.57 8.82 -7.10
C GLY A 9 -10.70 7.53 -6.28
N PHE A 10 -10.32 6.38 -6.85
CA PHE A 10 -10.30 5.12 -6.10
C PHE A 10 -9.35 5.17 -4.91
N TYR A 11 -8.14 5.71 -5.08
CA TYR A 11 -7.21 5.88 -3.96
C TYR A 11 -7.67 6.92 -2.95
N GLY A 12 -8.44 7.93 -3.38
CA GLY A 12 -9.04 8.93 -2.51
C GLY A 12 -9.98 8.33 -1.46
N THR A 13 -10.54 7.13 -1.71
CA THR A 13 -11.35 6.40 -0.73
C THR A 13 -10.57 6.03 0.53
N SER A 14 -9.24 6.02 0.49
CA SER A 14 -8.40 5.83 1.69
C SER A 14 -8.59 6.91 2.75
N LEU A 15 -9.12 8.07 2.37
CA LEU A 15 -9.46 9.19 3.26
C LEU A 15 -10.88 9.12 3.82
N SER A 16 -11.62 8.04 3.56
CA SER A 16 -12.98 7.84 4.10
C SER A 16 -13.09 7.93 5.64
N PRO A 17 -12.07 7.59 6.44
CA PRO A 17 -12.13 7.84 7.89
C PRO A 17 -12.36 9.30 8.26
N ILE A 18 -11.90 10.26 7.45
CA ILE A 18 -12.17 11.69 7.64
C ILE A 18 -13.68 11.96 7.58
N MET A 19 -14.37 11.36 6.59
CA MET A 19 -15.83 11.51 6.46
C MET A 19 -16.55 10.94 7.68
N THR A 20 -16.11 9.77 8.14
CA THR A 20 -16.66 9.13 9.33
C THR A 20 -16.47 10.01 10.58
N GLN A 21 -15.32 10.67 10.70
CA GLN A 21 -15.05 11.59 11.80
C GLN A 21 -15.96 12.83 11.76
N MET A 22 -16.20 13.39 10.56
CA MET A 22 -17.16 14.51 10.41
C MET A 22 -18.58 14.11 10.81
N MET A 23 -18.99 12.87 10.58
CA MET A 23 -20.29 12.36 11.00
C MET A 23 -20.42 12.20 12.54
N ARG A 24 -19.31 12.23 13.27
CA ARG A 24 -19.27 12.13 14.76
C ARG A 24 -19.30 13.47 15.47
N LEU A 25 -19.40 14.59 14.77
CA LEU A 25 -19.51 15.93 15.36
C LEU A 25 -20.83 16.08 16.13
N GLY A 26 -20.85 15.65 17.41
CA GLY A 26 -22.07 15.53 18.24
C GLY A 26 -22.82 16.83 18.50
N HIS A 27 -22.16 17.98 18.31
CA HIS A 27 -22.77 19.31 18.51
C HIS A 27 -23.71 19.74 17.37
N PHE A 28 -23.70 19.04 16.23
CA PHE A 28 -24.51 19.38 15.07
C PHE A 28 -25.59 18.34 14.78
N PRO A 29 -26.77 18.72 14.28
CA PRO A 29 -27.78 17.78 13.81
C PRO A 29 -27.28 16.98 12.61
N VAL A 30 -27.80 15.76 12.42
CA VAL A 30 -27.35 14.82 11.38
C VAL A 30 -27.26 15.43 9.96
N PRO A 31 -28.25 16.22 9.49
CA PRO A 31 -28.14 16.83 8.15
C PRO A 31 -26.94 17.77 7.99
N VAL A 32 -26.60 18.54 9.05
CA VAL A 32 -25.45 19.44 9.04
C VAL A 32 -24.15 18.66 9.01
N ARG A 33 -24.04 17.58 9.81
CA ARG A 33 -22.88 16.68 9.77
C ARG A 33 -22.66 16.07 8.40
N LEU A 34 -23.73 15.65 7.76
CA LEU A 34 -23.68 15.09 6.40
C LEU A 34 -23.20 16.14 5.38
N LEU A 35 -23.70 17.38 5.47
CA LEU A 35 -23.25 18.49 4.62
C LEU A 35 -21.76 18.81 4.83
N ILE A 36 -21.29 18.83 6.07
CA ILE A 36 -19.87 19.05 6.40
C ILE A 36 -19.02 17.92 5.81
N ALA A 37 -19.40 16.66 6.04
CA ALA A 37 -18.68 15.51 5.48
C ALA A 37 -18.61 15.57 3.96
N LEU A 38 -19.72 15.87 3.29
CA LEU A 38 -19.77 16.02 1.83
C LEU A 38 -18.87 17.17 1.35
N ALA A 39 -18.93 18.34 1.99
CA ALA A 39 -18.12 19.49 1.63
C ALA A 39 -16.61 19.19 1.76
N VAL A 40 -16.21 18.55 2.86
CA VAL A 40 -14.82 18.13 3.09
C VAL A 40 -14.41 17.09 2.04
N GLY A 41 -15.27 16.10 1.74
CA GLY A 41 -14.99 15.10 0.70
C GLY A 41 -14.80 15.71 -0.68
N ILE A 42 -15.64 16.67 -1.05
CA ILE A 42 -15.51 17.43 -2.31
C ILE A 42 -14.19 18.22 -2.33
N ALA A 43 -13.87 18.94 -1.26
CA ALA A 43 -12.62 19.69 -1.17
C ALA A 43 -11.39 18.78 -1.33
N ILE A 44 -11.38 17.62 -0.66
CA ILE A 44 -10.34 16.60 -0.81
C ILE A 44 -10.25 16.12 -2.28
N GLY A 45 -11.39 15.85 -2.91
CA GLY A 45 -11.44 15.42 -4.30
C GLY A 45 -10.84 16.43 -5.29
N PHE A 46 -10.93 17.73 -5.00
CA PHE A 46 -10.27 18.77 -5.79
C PHE A 46 -8.78 18.92 -5.51
N VAL A 47 -8.35 18.73 -4.26
CA VAL A 47 -6.95 18.93 -3.84
C VAL A 47 -6.08 17.72 -4.18
N LEU A 48 -6.60 16.50 -4.05
CA LEU A 48 -5.83 15.27 -4.19
C LEU A 48 -5.16 15.10 -5.57
N PRO A 49 -5.82 15.37 -6.73
CA PRO A 49 -5.19 15.20 -8.03
C PRO A 49 -3.98 16.11 -8.28
N PRO A 50 -4.06 17.44 -8.08
CA PRO A 50 -2.90 18.30 -8.26
C PRO A 50 -1.78 17.97 -7.28
N LEU A 51 -2.12 17.70 -5.99
CA LEU A 51 -1.12 17.34 -4.98
C LEU A 51 -0.38 16.06 -5.35
N SER A 52 -1.10 15.01 -5.79
CA SER A 52 -0.47 13.76 -6.21
C SER A 52 0.47 13.94 -7.41
N THR A 53 0.16 14.88 -8.29
CA THR A 53 1.03 15.22 -9.42
C THR A 53 2.33 15.88 -8.95
N HIS A 54 2.26 16.82 -8.01
CA HIS A 54 3.44 17.48 -7.44
C HIS A 54 4.31 16.51 -6.63
N VAL A 55 3.70 15.65 -5.84
CA VAL A 55 4.40 14.61 -5.09
C VAL A 55 5.17 13.67 -6.01
N HIS A 56 4.60 13.30 -7.16
CA HIS A 56 5.28 12.47 -8.15
C HIS A 56 6.60 13.11 -8.65
N TYR A 57 6.60 14.40 -8.89
CA TYR A 57 7.83 15.12 -9.27
C TYR A 57 8.88 15.11 -8.15
N ALA A 58 8.46 15.18 -6.89
CA ALA A 58 9.37 15.19 -5.74
C ALA A 58 10.13 13.86 -5.60
N HIS A 59 9.42 12.72 -5.67
CA HIS A 59 10.05 11.40 -5.51
C HIS A 59 10.53 10.77 -6.84
N LYS A 60 10.32 11.41 -7.99
CA LYS A 60 10.83 10.99 -9.31
C LYS A 60 10.55 9.51 -9.68
N GLY A 61 9.43 8.97 -9.23
CA GLY A 61 9.05 7.58 -9.49
C GLY A 61 9.62 6.55 -8.50
N TYR A 62 10.39 6.94 -7.50
CA TYR A 62 10.93 6.02 -6.49
C TYR A 62 9.91 5.60 -5.40
N SER A 63 8.74 6.20 -5.36
CA SER A 63 7.60 5.74 -4.56
C SER A 63 6.44 5.35 -5.47
N LEU A 64 5.96 4.11 -5.33
CA LEU A 64 4.84 3.61 -6.14
C LEU A 64 3.47 4.07 -5.60
N TYR A 65 3.36 4.37 -4.30
CA TYR A 65 2.11 4.79 -3.68
C TYR A 65 1.93 6.31 -3.67
N ASN A 66 2.19 6.92 -4.79
CA ASN A 66 2.16 8.36 -4.99
C ASN A 66 0.88 9.05 -4.45
N VAL A 67 -0.30 8.48 -4.76
CA VAL A 67 -1.59 9.03 -4.28
C VAL A 67 -1.76 8.81 -2.79
N GLY A 68 -1.29 7.68 -2.25
CA GLY A 68 -1.29 7.40 -0.81
C GLY A 68 -0.45 8.41 -0.02
N PHE A 69 0.71 8.79 -0.54
CA PHE A 69 1.55 9.83 0.06
C PHE A 69 0.85 11.20 0.04
N ALA A 70 0.25 11.59 -1.08
CA ALA A 70 -0.55 12.81 -1.17
C ALA A 70 -1.73 12.79 -0.19
N ALA A 71 -2.41 11.65 -0.07
CA ALA A 71 -3.48 11.45 0.89
C ALA A 71 -3.01 11.59 2.35
N GLY A 72 -1.82 11.12 2.67
CA GLY A 72 -1.18 11.31 3.98
C GLY A 72 -0.96 12.78 4.33
N ILE A 73 -0.49 13.59 3.38
CA ILE A 73 -0.35 15.04 3.56
C ILE A 73 -1.71 15.67 3.84
N ILE A 74 -2.75 15.34 3.05
CA ILE A 74 -4.10 15.87 3.26
C ILE A 74 -4.63 15.46 4.63
N ALA A 75 -4.48 14.19 5.02
CA ALA A 75 -4.92 13.71 6.32
C ALA A 75 -4.23 14.46 7.46
N THR A 76 -2.93 14.70 7.36
CA THR A 76 -2.17 15.47 8.35
C THR A 76 -2.70 16.89 8.48
N VAL A 77 -2.97 17.59 7.38
CA VAL A 77 -3.52 18.95 7.39
C VAL A 77 -4.92 18.96 7.99
N VAL A 78 -5.80 18.06 7.55
CA VAL A 78 -7.19 17.99 8.05
C VAL A 78 -7.22 17.69 9.55
N VAL A 79 -6.42 16.73 10.02
CA VAL A 79 -6.33 16.37 11.44
C VAL A 79 -5.77 17.52 12.26
N SER A 80 -4.73 18.19 11.76
CA SER A 80 -4.15 19.36 12.45
C SER A 80 -5.16 20.50 12.59
N LEU A 81 -5.91 20.78 11.52
CA LEU A 81 -7.00 21.77 11.58
C LEU A 81 -8.09 21.34 12.58
N ALA A 82 -8.55 20.09 12.50
CA ALA A 82 -9.59 19.59 13.41
C ALA A 82 -9.15 19.72 14.87
N LYS A 83 -7.93 19.33 15.20
CA LYS A 83 -7.36 19.48 16.55
C LYS A 83 -7.25 20.95 16.99
N SER A 84 -6.93 21.87 16.07
CA SER A 84 -6.87 23.31 16.38
C SER A 84 -8.23 23.91 16.72
N PHE A 85 -9.33 23.28 16.27
CA PHE A 85 -10.69 23.61 16.66
C PHE A 85 -11.19 22.83 17.89
N GLY A 86 -10.32 22.09 18.58
CA GLY A 86 -10.66 21.33 19.77
C GLY A 86 -11.37 20.00 19.49
N LEU A 87 -11.33 19.51 18.25
CA LEU A 87 -11.91 18.20 17.92
C LEU A 87 -10.93 17.09 18.32
N GLU A 88 -11.43 16.16 19.13
CA GLU A 88 -10.69 14.96 19.48
C GLU A 88 -10.82 13.93 18.33
N ILE A 89 -9.69 13.41 17.88
CA ILE A 89 -9.62 12.38 16.84
C ILE A 89 -9.12 11.10 17.49
N GLU A 90 -10.02 10.15 17.65
CA GLU A 90 -9.71 8.82 18.15
C GLU A 90 -9.37 7.89 17.00
N SER A 91 -8.16 7.34 17.00
CA SER A 91 -7.80 6.23 16.13
C SER A 91 -8.46 4.96 16.64
N ARG A 92 -9.18 4.27 15.77
CA ARG A 92 -9.78 2.94 16.07
C ARG A 92 -9.12 1.91 15.19
N LEU A 93 -8.43 0.98 15.82
CA LEU A 93 -7.92 -0.21 15.16
C LEU A 93 -8.94 -1.34 15.37
N ILE A 94 -9.50 -1.85 14.25
CA ILE A 94 -10.28 -3.08 14.24
C ILE A 94 -9.39 -4.17 13.65
N TRP A 95 -8.99 -5.11 14.50
CA TRP A 95 -8.07 -6.18 14.14
C TRP A 95 -8.66 -7.51 14.56
N SER A 96 -8.85 -8.44 13.61
CA SER A 96 -9.30 -9.79 13.92
C SER A 96 -8.14 -10.78 13.83
N GLU A 97 -8.15 -11.78 14.69
CA GLU A 97 -7.13 -12.79 14.85
C GLU A 97 -7.69 -14.18 14.54
N GLY A 98 -6.81 -15.18 14.40
CA GLY A 98 -7.21 -16.59 14.30
C GLY A 98 -7.64 -17.06 12.91
N ASN A 99 -7.52 -16.25 11.86
CA ASN A 99 -7.96 -16.58 10.51
C ASN A 99 -6.82 -16.98 9.55
N GLN A 100 -5.62 -17.22 10.07
CA GLN A 100 -4.40 -17.43 9.29
C GLN A 100 -4.51 -18.60 8.32
N ILE A 101 -5.04 -19.74 8.76
CA ILE A 101 -5.18 -20.95 7.93
C ILE A 101 -6.20 -20.72 6.82
N LEU A 102 -7.38 -20.21 7.16
CA LEU A 102 -8.46 -20.01 6.19
C LEU A 102 -8.02 -19.06 5.07
N PHE A 103 -7.60 -17.85 5.41
CA PHE A 103 -7.22 -16.86 4.42
C PHE A 103 -5.87 -17.18 3.77
N GLY A 104 -4.94 -17.79 4.49
CA GLY A 104 -3.69 -18.26 3.92
C GLY A 104 -3.91 -19.28 2.79
N VAL A 105 -4.79 -20.27 3.01
CA VAL A 105 -5.14 -21.26 1.97
C VAL A 105 -5.88 -20.60 0.81
N LEU A 106 -6.86 -19.74 1.08
CA LEU A 106 -7.61 -19.04 0.02
C LEU A 106 -6.70 -18.18 -0.86
N LEU A 107 -5.78 -17.42 -0.27
CA LEU A 107 -4.83 -16.60 -1.00
C LEU A 107 -3.81 -17.46 -1.76
N ALA A 108 -3.31 -18.54 -1.16
CA ALA A 108 -2.41 -19.46 -1.82
C ALA A 108 -3.07 -20.12 -3.05
N LEU A 109 -4.33 -20.51 -2.96
CA LEU A 109 -5.10 -21.04 -4.09
C LEU A 109 -5.29 -19.96 -5.17
N LEU A 110 -5.69 -18.75 -4.80
CA LEU A 110 -5.87 -17.63 -5.73
C LEU A 110 -4.59 -17.36 -6.51
N PHE A 111 -3.48 -17.18 -5.81
CA PHE A 111 -2.20 -16.85 -6.43
C PHE A 111 -1.60 -18.05 -7.18
N GLY A 112 -1.84 -19.27 -6.70
CA GLY A 112 -1.50 -20.50 -7.43
C GLY A 112 -2.23 -20.60 -8.78
N VAL A 113 -3.53 -20.29 -8.82
CA VAL A 113 -4.31 -20.22 -10.06
C VAL A 113 -3.75 -19.14 -11.01
N MET A 114 -3.37 -17.95 -10.48
CA MET A 114 -2.77 -16.90 -11.30
C MET A 114 -1.46 -17.33 -11.93
N ILE A 115 -0.59 -18.02 -11.17
CA ILE A 115 0.66 -18.60 -11.71
C ILE A 115 0.36 -19.63 -12.77
N ALA A 116 -0.54 -20.58 -12.48
CA ALA A 116 -0.92 -21.63 -13.41
C ALA A 116 -1.51 -21.06 -14.71
N ALA A 117 -2.36 -20.04 -14.62
CA ALA A 117 -2.93 -19.34 -15.77
C ALA A 117 -1.84 -18.67 -16.63
N GLY A 118 -0.88 -17.98 -16.00
CA GLY A 118 0.26 -17.40 -16.70
C GLY A 118 1.07 -18.45 -17.48
N VAL A 119 1.37 -19.59 -16.82
CA VAL A 119 2.09 -20.71 -17.44
C VAL A 119 1.25 -21.35 -18.55
N ALA A 120 -0.04 -21.58 -18.35
CA ALA A 120 -0.91 -22.20 -19.33
C ALA A 120 -1.01 -21.38 -20.63
N VAL A 121 -1.06 -20.04 -20.51
CA VAL A 121 -1.18 -19.15 -21.68
C VAL A 121 0.17 -18.93 -22.39
N ARG A 122 1.27 -18.77 -21.67
CA ARG A 122 2.58 -18.42 -22.23
C ARG A 122 3.46 -19.65 -22.51
N GLY A 123 3.20 -20.76 -21.86
CA GLY A 123 3.98 -21.97 -21.99
C GLY A 123 5.45 -21.81 -21.56
N LYS A 124 6.36 -22.44 -22.29
CA LYS A 124 7.81 -22.47 -21.99
C LYS A 124 8.46 -21.07 -21.99
N THR A 125 7.88 -20.08 -22.68
CA THR A 125 8.44 -18.74 -22.81
C THR A 125 8.10 -17.85 -21.61
N ILE A 126 7.28 -18.32 -20.66
CA ILE A 126 6.90 -17.57 -19.47
C ILE A 126 8.12 -17.14 -18.65
N TRP A 127 9.09 -18.05 -18.51
CA TRP A 127 10.29 -17.79 -17.72
C TRP A 127 11.17 -16.69 -18.31
N GLU A 128 11.38 -16.71 -19.64
CA GLU A 128 12.15 -15.66 -20.32
C GLU A 128 11.49 -14.28 -20.17
N SER A 129 10.16 -14.23 -20.35
CA SER A 129 9.40 -12.98 -20.17
C SER A 129 9.44 -12.50 -18.73
N TYR A 130 9.29 -13.42 -17.77
CA TYR A 130 9.39 -13.08 -16.34
C TYR A 130 10.79 -12.57 -15.98
N MET A 131 11.85 -13.14 -16.54
CA MET A 131 13.22 -12.67 -16.34
C MET A 131 13.43 -11.23 -16.87
N ARG A 132 12.68 -10.79 -17.88
CA ARG A 132 12.69 -9.38 -18.32
C ARG A 132 11.96 -8.48 -17.30
N VAL A 133 10.81 -8.93 -16.77
CA VAL A 133 10.10 -8.21 -15.70
C VAL A 133 11.01 -7.98 -14.50
N ILE A 134 11.68 -9.01 -13.99
CA ILE A 134 12.51 -8.86 -12.76
C ILE A 134 13.82 -8.09 -12.99
N ARG A 135 14.19 -7.79 -14.23
CA ARG A 135 15.34 -6.91 -14.55
C ARG A 135 14.95 -5.44 -14.64
N ASP A 136 13.66 -5.15 -14.79
CA ASP A 136 13.17 -3.77 -14.79
C ASP A 136 13.38 -3.12 -13.41
N PRO A 137 13.83 -1.87 -13.30
CA PRO A 137 13.96 -1.20 -12.02
C PRO A 137 12.63 -0.97 -11.30
N GLY A 138 11.50 -1.01 -12.02
CA GLY A 138 10.16 -0.88 -11.46
C GLY A 138 9.79 0.54 -11.03
N LEU A 139 10.35 1.56 -11.67
CA LEU A 139 9.99 2.97 -11.41
C LEU A 139 8.51 3.22 -11.68
N ALA A 140 7.92 4.19 -10.98
CA ALA A 140 6.54 4.58 -11.23
C ALA A 140 6.34 5.01 -12.69
N GLY A 141 5.39 4.35 -13.37
CA GLY A 141 5.18 4.46 -14.81
C GLY A 141 5.58 3.22 -15.60
N ALA A 142 6.28 2.24 -14.98
CA ALA A 142 6.44 0.92 -15.58
C ALA A 142 5.07 0.28 -15.85
N ASP A 143 4.95 -0.46 -16.94
CA ASP A 143 3.71 -1.13 -17.36
C ASP A 143 4.08 -2.51 -17.91
N PHE A 144 4.07 -3.51 -17.05
CA PHE A 144 4.45 -4.87 -17.42
C PHE A 144 3.42 -5.52 -18.35
N PHE A 145 2.17 -5.06 -18.30
CA PHE A 145 1.15 -5.55 -19.21
C PHE A 145 1.47 -5.17 -20.67
N LYS A 146 1.92 -3.94 -20.90
CA LYS A 146 2.35 -3.48 -22.23
C LYS A 146 3.69 -4.07 -22.64
N ALA A 147 4.63 -4.20 -21.70
CA ALA A 147 5.97 -4.67 -21.99
C ALA A 147 6.04 -6.17 -22.28
N GLU A 148 5.38 -7.00 -21.45
CA GLU A 148 5.53 -8.45 -21.47
C GLU A 148 4.20 -9.21 -21.64
N GLY A 149 3.07 -8.50 -21.74
CA GLY A 149 1.74 -9.07 -21.94
C GLY A 149 1.06 -9.56 -20.66
N GLY A 150 -0.24 -9.78 -20.75
CA GLY A 150 -1.09 -10.09 -19.59
C GLY A 150 -0.72 -11.40 -18.88
N ALA A 151 -0.34 -12.44 -19.60
CA ALA A 151 0.01 -13.72 -19.00
C ALA A 151 1.23 -13.62 -18.08
N THR A 152 2.29 -12.92 -18.51
CA THR A 152 3.49 -12.70 -17.71
C THR A 152 3.20 -11.79 -16.52
N THR A 153 2.36 -10.78 -16.71
CA THR A 153 1.93 -9.89 -15.64
C THR A 153 1.17 -10.63 -14.56
N VAL A 154 0.18 -11.45 -14.93
CA VAL A 154 -0.60 -12.27 -13.98
C VAL A 154 0.30 -13.29 -13.26
N PHE A 155 1.26 -13.87 -13.97
CA PHE A 155 2.27 -14.76 -13.37
C PHE A 155 3.09 -14.02 -12.29
N ASN A 156 3.61 -12.82 -12.59
CA ASN A 156 4.35 -11.98 -11.63
C ASN A 156 3.48 -11.60 -10.42
N MET A 157 2.22 -11.22 -10.66
CA MET A 157 1.25 -10.91 -9.60
C MET A 157 1.05 -12.11 -8.67
N GLY A 158 0.90 -13.30 -9.22
CA GLY A 158 0.76 -14.54 -8.46
C GLY A 158 1.99 -14.85 -7.60
N ILE A 159 3.20 -14.73 -8.16
CA ILE A 159 4.45 -14.94 -7.40
C ILE A 159 4.57 -13.97 -6.24
N ASN A 160 4.33 -12.69 -6.47
CA ASN A 160 4.44 -11.67 -5.42
C ASN A 160 3.34 -11.83 -4.37
N GLY A 161 2.14 -12.26 -4.76
CA GLY A 161 1.05 -12.56 -3.84
C GLY A 161 1.37 -13.74 -2.93
N LEU A 162 1.88 -14.85 -3.49
CA LEU A 162 2.35 -15.99 -2.69
C LEU A 162 3.48 -15.60 -1.74
N PHE A 163 4.46 -14.86 -2.23
CA PHE A 163 5.59 -14.40 -1.41
C PHE A 163 5.11 -13.54 -0.24
N ALA A 164 4.25 -12.56 -0.48
CA ALA A 164 3.72 -11.68 0.57
C ALA A 164 2.87 -12.47 1.58
N THR A 165 2.01 -13.38 1.11
CA THR A 165 1.20 -14.25 1.97
C THR A 165 2.07 -15.13 2.85
N PHE A 166 3.06 -15.81 2.24
CA PHE A 166 4.01 -16.65 2.97
C PHE A 166 4.79 -15.83 4.01
N PHE A 167 5.25 -14.64 3.64
CA PHE A 167 6.03 -13.79 4.55
C PHE A 167 5.21 -13.39 5.79
N VAL A 168 3.95 -12.99 5.61
CA VAL A 168 3.05 -12.66 6.73
C VAL A 168 2.86 -13.87 7.65
N LEU A 169 2.60 -15.05 7.10
CA LEU A 169 2.42 -16.28 7.88
C LEU A 169 3.71 -16.67 8.61
N ALA A 170 4.86 -16.54 7.95
CA ALA A 170 6.17 -16.92 8.52
C ALA A 170 6.58 -16.05 9.72
N VAL A 171 6.14 -14.78 9.75
CA VAL A 171 6.40 -13.88 10.88
C VAL A 171 5.29 -13.92 11.94
N GLY A 172 4.31 -14.80 11.81
CA GLY A 172 3.20 -14.95 12.75
C GLY A 172 2.17 -13.81 12.67
N GLY A 173 2.07 -13.13 11.54
CA GLY A 173 1.10 -12.06 11.34
C GLY A 173 -0.33 -12.57 11.12
N ASP A 174 -1.32 -11.80 11.56
CA ASP A 174 -2.73 -12.14 11.37
C ASP A 174 -3.19 -11.91 9.94
N MET A 175 -4.02 -12.84 9.45
CA MET A 175 -4.72 -12.71 8.18
C MET A 175 -6.12 -12.15 8.40
N ASN A 176 -6.29 -10.86 8.09
CA ASN A 176 -7.54 -10.12 8.25
C ASN A 176 -7.70 -9.08 7.12
N GLY A 177 -8.75 -8.29 7.17
CA GLY A 177 -9.03 -7.29 6.14
C GLY A 177 -7.84 -6.39 5.81
N PRO A 178 -7.26 -5.66 6.77
CA PRO A 178 -6.07 -4.81 6.55
C PRO A 178 -4.88 -5.56 5.95
N THR A 179 -4.53 -6.73 6.47
CA THR A 179 -3.40 -7.53 5.99
C THR A 179 -3.62 -8.02 4.57
N ILE A 180 -4.82 -8.55 4.28
CA ILE A 180 -5.21 -9.00 2.93
C ILE A 180 -5.18 -7.82 1.95
N CYS A 181 -5.68 -6.64 2.34
CA CYS A 181 -5.59 -5.44 1.51
C CYS A 181 -4.13 -5.04 1.22
N GLY A 182 -3.22 -5.16 2.20
CA GLY A 182 -1.79 -4.94 2.01
C GLY A 182 -1.18 -5.92 1.00
N ILE A 183 -1.49 -7.21 1.10
CA ILE A 183 -1.06 -8.24 0.15
C ILE A 183 -1.62 -7.94 -1.26
N LEU A 184 -2.92 -7.67 -1.38
CA LEU A 184 -3.54 -7.35 -2.67
C LEU A 184 -3.00 -6.05 -3.27
N THR A 185 -2.57 -5.10 -2.46
CA THR A 185 -1.86 -3.90 -2.92
C THR A 185 -0.51 -4.25 -3.55
N ILE A 186 0.25 -5.17 -2.96
CA ILE A 186 1.48 -5.68 -3.59
C ILE A 186 1.15 -6.32 -4.93
N VAL A 187 0.13 -7.19 -4.97
CA VAL A 187 -0.31 -7.90 -6.17
C VAL A 187 -0.74 -6.92 -7.27
N GLY A 188 -1.56 -5.93 -6.96
CA GLY A 188 -2.00 -4.92 -7.92
C GLY A 188 -0.84 -4.15 -8.55
N PHE A 189 0.08 -3.65 -7.72
CA PHE A 189 1.28 -2.95 -8.20
C PHE A 189 2.32 -3.86 -8.87
N SER A 190 2.15 -5.18 -8.82
CA SER A 190 2.96 -6.12 -9.59
C SER A 190 2.66 -6.10 -11.08
N SER A 191 1.62 -5.38 -11.50
CA SER A 191 1.39 -5.05 -12.91
C SER A 191 2.18 -3.81 -13.38
N THR A 192 2.68 -2.99 -12.45
CA THR A 192 3.22 -1.66 -12.74
C THR A 192 4.51 -1.31 -11.97
N GLY A 193 5.37 -2.28 -11.71
CA GLY A 193 6.70 -1.98 -11.16
C GLY A 193 7.18 -2.89 -10.05
N LYS A 194 6.32 -3.69 -9.40
CA LYS A 194 6.76 -4.64 -8.37
C LYS A 194 7.04 -6.02 -8.93
N HIS A 195 8.12 -6.62 -8.48
CA HIS A 195 8.49 -8.02 -8.69
C HIS A 195 9.32 -8.52 -7.52
N ILE A 196 9.50 -9.83 -7.40
CA ILE A 196 10.14 -10.45 -6.23
C ILE A 196 11.53 -9.87 -5.93
N ARG A 197 12.33 -9.57 -6.96
CA ARG A 197 13.70 -9.07 -6.81
C ARG A 197 13.76 -7.68 -6.18
N ASN A 198 12.70 -6.84 -6.33
CA ASN A 198 12.71 -5.50 -5.77
C ASN A 198 11.87 -5.36 -4.50
N ILE A 199 10.82 -6.18 -4.28
CA ILE A 199 10.04 -6.13 -3.04
C ILE A 199 10.73 -6.87 -1.89
N ALA A 200 11.36 -8.02 -2.15
CA ALA A 200 11.94 -8.86 -1.10
C ALA A 200 13.01 -8.13 -0.28
N PRO A 201 13.99 -7.41 -0.86
CA PRO A 201 14.98 -6.68 -0.06
C PRO A 201 14.35 -5.61 0.85
N VAL A 202 13.32 -4.91 0.37
CA VAL A 202 12.64 -3.87 1.16
C VAL A 202 11.89 -4.49 2.33
N MET A 203 11.14 -5.57 2.11
CA MET A 203 10.45 -6.31 3.17
C MET A 203 11.44 -6.90 4.18
N LEU A 204 12.56 -7.46 3.72
CA LEU A 204 13.63 -7.93 4.59
C LEU A 204 14.25 -6.81 5.44
N GLY A 205 14.34 -5.59 4.91
CA GLY A 205 14.78 -4.42 5.64
C GLY A 205 13.87 -4.10 6.83
N VAL A 206 12.55 -4.16 6.66
CA VAL A 206 11.57 -4.01 7.74
C VAL A 206 11.70 -5.18 8.75
N TYR A 207 11.84 -6.40 8.25
CA TYR A 207 12.05 -7.58 9.10
C TYR A 207 13.30 -7.42 9.99
N LEU A 208 14.44 -7.02 9.43
CA LEU A 208 15.66 -6.78 10.20
C LEU A 208 15.51 -5.64 11.21
N ALA A 209 14.70 -4.64 10.90
CA ALA A 209 14.41 -3.56 11.83
C ALA A 209 13.72 -4.04 13.11
N SER A 210 12.90 -5.10 13.06
CA SER A 210 12.21 -5.64 14.22
C SER A 210 13.14 -6.22 15.29
N PHE A 211 14.37 -6.60 14.92
CA PHE A 211 15.36 -7.08 15.89
C PHE A 211 16.09 -5.97 16.65
N THR A 212 15.97 -4.73 16.19
CA THR A 212 16.71 -3.57 16.72
C THR A 212 15.81 -2.47 17.25
N LYS A 213 14.51 -2.60 17.07
CA LYS A 213 13.51 -1.59 17.45
C LYS A 213 12.51 -2.12 18.47
N ASN A 214 11.79 -1.24 19.14
CA ASN A 214 10.90 -1.53 20.26
C ASN A 214 9.48 -1.93 19.81
N TRP A 215 9.35 -2.83 18.83
CA TRP A 215 8.06 -3.36 18.36
C TRP A 215 8.22 -4.77 17.79
N ALA A 216 7.18 -5.57 17.90
CA ALA A 216 7.14 -6.90 17.31
C ALA A 216 6.62 -6.84 15.87
N LEU A 217 7.21 -7.65 14.98
CA LEU A 217 6.85 -7.58 13.55
C LEU A 217 5.43 -8.06 13.28
N ASN A 218 4.90 -8.95 14.10
CA ASN A 218 3.53 -9.45 14.04
C ASN A 218 2.47 -8.52 14.65
N ASP A 219 2.87 -7.39 15.25
CA ASP A 219 1.91 -6.38 15.67
C ASP A 219 1.20 -5.76 14.45
N PRO A 220 -0.04 -5.25 14.62
CA PRO A 220 -0.84 -4.70 13.51
C PRO A 220 -0.14 -3.64 12.67
N ALA A 221 0.44 -2.61 13.28
CA ALA A 221 1.07 -1.52 12.55
C ALA A 221 2.39 -1.95 11.86
N PRO A 222 3.32 -2.71 12.49
CA PRO A 222 4.50 -3.24 11.85
C PRO A 222 4.21 -4.19 10.67
N ILE A 223 3.20 -5.06 10.76
CA ILE A 223 2.84 -5.94 9.64
C ILE A 223 2.34 -5.15 8.42
N LEU A 224 1.58 -4.09 8.64
CA LEU A 224 1.16 -3.19 7.57
C LEU A 224 2.35 -2.38 7.02
N ALA A 225 3.25 -1.90 7.89
CA ALA A 225 4.48 -1.24 7.46
C ALA A 225 5.36 -2.18 6.63
N LEU A 226 5.44 -3.48 6.97
CA LEU A 226 6.13 -4.49 6.18
C LEU A 226 5.56 -4.59 4.77
N LEU A 227 4.26 -4.81 4.63
CA LEU A 227 3.59 -4.98 3.34
C LEU A 227 3.66 -3.72 2.48
N LEU A 228 3.36 -2.57 3.08
CA LEU A 228 3.29 -1.29 2.38
C LEU A 228 4.67 -0.66 2.13
N SER A 229 5.75 -1.09 2.83
CA SER A 229 7.13 -0.68 2.53
C SER A 229 7.53 -0.95 1.08
N THR A 230 6.89 -1.91 0.45
CA THR A 230 7.08 -2.24 -0.97
C THR A 230 6.75 -1.10 -1.93
N THR A 231 6.22 0.02 -1.44
CA THR A 231 6.18 1.29 -2.18
C THR A 231 7.58 1.72 -2.65
N LEU A 232 8.62 1.38 -1.89
CA LEU A 232 10.03 1.67 -2.17
C LEU A 232 10.73 0.59 -3.01
N ALA A 233 9.99 -0.36 -3.58
CA ALA A 233 10.53 -1.38 -4.48
C ALA A 233 11.44 -0.81 -5.58
N PRO A 234 11.14 0.36 -6.21
CA PRO A 234 12.01 0.96 -7.22
C PRO A 234 13.42 1.30 -6.70
N VAL A 235 13.59 1.58 -5.41
CA VAL A 235 14.91 1.82 -4.80
C VAL A 235 15.77 0.57 -4.88
N ALA A 236 15.19 -0.59 -4.52
CA ALA A 236 15.89 -1.86 -4.66
C ALA A 236 16.12 -2.24 -6.14
N GLY A 237 15.14 -1.97 -6.99
CA GLY A 237 15.25 -2.26 -8.42
C GLY A 237 16.35 -1.47 -9.12
N GLN A 238 16.52 -0.20 -8.78
CA GLN A 238 17.49 0.71 -9.39
C GLN A 238 18.88 0.59 -8.75
N PHE A 239 18.97 0.53 -7.41
CA PHE A 239 20.22 0.63 -6.67
C PHE A 239 20.67 -0.70 -6.03
N GLY A 240 19.90 -1.77 -6.23
CA GLY A 240 20.22 -3.10 -5.76
C GLY A 240 19.68 -3.44 -4.36
N ALA A 241 19.89 -4.70 -3.97
CA ALA A 241 19.27 -5.27 -2.77
C ALA A 241 19.67 -4.55 -1.47
N VAL A 242 20.92 -4.12 -1.34
CA VAL A 242 21.40 -3.40 -0.14
C VAL A 242 20.67 -2.08 0.07
N ALA A 243 20.48 -1.32 -1.03
CA ALA A 243 19.73 -0.07 -0.98
C ALA A 243 18.26 -0.32 -0.61
N GLY A 244 17.64 -1.37 -1.15
CA GLY A 244 16.29 -1.79 -0.78
C GLY A 244 16.17 -2.18 0.70
N LEU A 245 17.13 -2.88 1.23
CA LEU A 245 17.22 -3.29 2.63
C LEU A 245 17.28 -2.08 3.56
N LEU A 246 18.17 -1.13 3.26
CA LEU A 246 18.29 0.13 4.00
C LEU A 246 17.00 0.96 3.91
N ALA A 247 16.41 1.04 2.71
CA ALA A 247 15.16 1.75 2.51
C ALA A 247 14.02 1.17 3.35
N GLY A 248 13.85 -0.15 3.38
CA GLY A 248 12.86 -0.82 4.21
C GLY A 248 13.10 -0.63 5.72
N TYR A 249 14.36 -0.75 6.15
CA TYR A 249 14.77 -0.52 7.54
C TYR A 249 14.42 0.89 8.02
N LEU A 250 14.74 1.92 7.22
CA LEU A 250 14.43 3.31 7.54
C LEU A 250 12.93 3.60 7.45
N HIS A 251 12.27 3.08 6.41
CA HIS A 251 10.84 3.25 6.19
C HIS A 251 10.02 2.82 7.40
N SER A 252 10.32 1.69 8.02
CA SER A 252 9.59 1.21 9.20
C SER A 252 9.64 2.18 10.38
N SER A 253 10.76 2.91 10.56
CA SER A 253 10.85 3.94 11.60
C SER A 253 9.91 5.11 11.33
N VAL A 254 9.87 5.58 10.08
CA VAL A 254 9.07 6.73 9.68
C VAL A 254 7.59 6.36 9.68
N ALA A 255 7.22 5.24 9.04
CA ALA A 255 5.84 4.82 8.89
C ALA A 255 5.12 4.61 10.22
N LEU A 256 5.79 4.00 11.20
CA LEU A 256 5.20 3.75 12.53
C LEU A 256 5.01 5.03 13.35
N GLN A 257 5.79 6.07 13.12
CA GLN A 257 5.66 7.35 13.82
C GLN A 257 4.66 8.30 13.13
N VAL A 258 4.65 8.33 11.80
CA VAL A 258 3.77 9.23 11.04
C VAL A 258 2.30 8.88 11.23
N GLY A 259 1.95 7.61 11.37
CA GLY A 259 0.57 7.16 11.63
C GLY A 259 -0.11 7.84 12.82
N VAL A 260 0.67 8.21 13.84
CA VAL A 260 0.18 8.92 15.02
C VAL A 260 -0.22 10.36 14.69
N ILE A 261 0.46 11.01 13.75
CA ILE A 261 0.26 12.43 13.42
C ILE A 261 -1.15 12.68 12.87
N TYR A 262 -1.64 11.82 11.99
CA TYR A 262 -2.97 11.94 11.38
C TYR A 262 -4.02 10.98 11.97
N GLY A 263 -3.73 10.36 13.12
CA GLY A 263 -4.71 9.59 13.90
C GLY A 263 -5.43 8.49 13.11
N GLY A 264 -4.77 7.84 12.15
CA GLY A 264 -5.36 6.80 11.31
C GLY A 264 -6.34 7.30 10.24
N MET A 265 -6.40 8.60 9.95
CA MET A 265 -7.33 9.17 8.97
C MET A 265 -6.96 8.91 7.51
N ASN A 266 -5.85 8.24 7.24
CA ASN A 266 -5.48 7.70 5.94
C ASN A 266 -5.23 6.20 6.06
N LEU A 267 -5.97 5.38 5.30
CA LEU A 267 -5.83 3.92 5.30
C LEU A 267 -4.52 3.45 4.66
N TYR A 268 -3.89 4.27 3.80
CA TYR A 268 -2.59 4.01 3.18
C TYR A 268 -1.48 4.84 3.83
N ASN A 269 -1.28 4.64 5.13
CA ASN A 269 -0.35 5.44 5.93
C ASN A 269 1.14 5.30 5.57
N ASN A 270 1.48 4.37 4.71
CA ASN A 270 2.86 4.15 4.24
C ASN A 270 3.11 4.70 2.81
N GLY A 271 2.14 5.41 2.28
CA GLY A 271 2.25 6.02 0.95
C GLY A 271 3.16 7.24 0.92
#